data_ff8ba3d3b3cfd62ac0455c2629e133e9
#
_entry.id   ff8ba3d3b3cfd62ac0455c2629e133e9
#
_cell.length_a   1.000
_cell.length_b   1.000
_cell.length_c   1.000
_cell.angle_alpha   90.00
_cell.angle_beta   90.00
_cell.angle_gamma   90.00
#
_symmetry.space_group_name_H-M   'P 1'
#
loop_
_entity.id
_entity.type
_entity.pdbx_description
1 polymer ?
#
loop_
_entity_poly.entity_id
_entity_poly.type
_entity_poly.pdbx_seq_one_letter_code
_entity_poly.pdbx_strand_id
1 'polypeptide(L)'
;LSVLSITATDGVALIEAGISRPGEMAALEEVIAPQIGVFTSLGSAHQEGFASLEEKLEEKLRLFERSSSLFYSLDTPLVAEAMRERFPTKSHYTWSHKDPAATVYVRTTETTSTTTALVCVVAGEEYPLTVPFTDAAYLEDIACCLTLVAALAPQLLAVPEAWRTLTSISMRLEVKDGLQGNTLIDDAYSCDLQSLSIALDFLRRRASATGARPVLLLSDIEGS
;
A
#
# COMPACT_ATOMS: atom_id res chain seq x y z
N LEU A 1 -0.15 -15.65 16.02
CA LEU A 1 -1.28 -16.60 15.97
C LEU A 1 -1.72 -16.93 14.54
N SER A 2 -1.67 -15.98 13.59
CA SER A 2 -2.10 -16.19 12.19
C SER A 2 -1.29 -17.28 11.48
N VAL A 3 0.01 -17.41 11.78
CA VAL A 3 0.87 -18.46 11.20
C VAL A 3 0.40 -19.88 11.60
N LEU A 4 -0.18 -20.02 12.79
CA LEU A 4 -0.67 -21.31 13.28
C LEU A 4 -1.95 -21.79 12.58
N SER A 5 -2.63 -20.94 11.81
CA SER A 5 -3.80 -21.32 11.02
C SER A 5 -3.46 -21.80 9.61
N ILE A 6 -2.20 -21.69 9.19
CA ILE A 6 -1.75 -22.13 7.86
C ILE A 6 -1.71 -23.67 7.83
N THR A 7 -2.30 -24.23 6.79
CA THR A 7 -2.38 -25.67 6.56
C THR A 7 -1.62 -26.08 5.30
N ALA A 8 -1.35 -27.37 5.14
CA ALA A 8 -0.67 -27.90 3.95
C ALA A 8 -1.48 -27.74 2.64
N THR A 9 -2.75 -27.35 2.73
CA THR A 9 -3.64 -27.12 1.57
C THR A 9 -3.68 -25.67 1.14
N ASP A 10 -3.11 -24.74 1.92
CA ASP A 10 -3.06 -23.33 1.57
C ASP A 10 -1.96 -23.10 0.53
N GLY A 11 -2.33 -22.56 -0.62
CA GLY A 11 -1.39 -22.28 -1.70
C GLY A 11 -0.55 -21.03 -1.45
N VAL A 12 -1.12 -20.01 -0.76
CA VAL A 12 -0.48 -18.73 -0.42
C VAL A 12 -0.95 -18.29 0.95
N ALA A 13 -0.02 -17.81 1.77
CA ALA A 13 -0.31 -17.12 3.01
C ALA A 13 0.15 -15.65 2.90
N LEU A 14 -0.74 -14.71 3.18
CA LEU A 14 -0.43 -13.29 3.23
C LEU A 14 -0.41 -12.84 4.69
N ILE A 15 0.76 -12.38 5.15
CA ILE A 15 0.99 -12.03 6.56
C ILE A 15 1.48 -10.59 6.65
N GLU A 16 0.78 -9.78 7.44
CA GLU A 16 1.25 -8.44 7.82
C GLU A 16 2.23 -8.55 8.99
N ALA A 17 3.39 -7.87 8.85
CA ALA A 17 4.42 -7.77 9.87
C ALA A 17 4.68 -6.30 10.22
N GLY A 18 4.15 -5.84 11.33
CA GLY A 18 4.35 -4.50 11.91
C GLY A 18 5.32 -4.53 13.07
N ILE A 19 6.05 -3.43 13.26
CA ILE A 19 6.98 -3.22 14.38
C ILE A 19 6.80 -1.84 15.00
N SER A 20 7.11 -1.75 16.29
CA SER A 20 7.12 -0.49 17.05
C SER A 20 8.49 -0.19 17.65
N ARG A 21 9.40 -1.17 17.71
CA ARG A 21 10.71 -1.05 18.37
C ARG A 21 11.78 -1.85 17.63
N PRO A 22 13.07 -1.47 17.76
CA PRO A 22 14.18 -2.29 17.27
C PRO A 22 14.19 -3.70 17.90
N GLY A 23 14.58 -4.70 17.10
CA GLY A 23 14.66 -6.11 17.48
C GLY A 23 13.40 -6.93 17.25
N GLU A 24 12.23 -6.31 17.06
CA GLU A 24 10.97 -7.03 16.86
C GLU A 24 10.91 -7.73 15.51
N MET A 25 11.48 -7.14 14.45
CA MET A 25 11.38 -7.71 13.10
C MET A 25 12.17 -9.00 12.94
N ALA A 26 13.30 -9.14 13.64
CA ALA A 26 14.08 -10.38 13.63
C ALA A 26 13.27 -11.55 14.20
N ALA A 27 12.52 -11.33 15.29
CA ALA A 27 11.65 -12.33 15.88
C ALA A 27 10.47 -12.69 14.97
N LEU A 28 9.90 -11.71 14.26
CA LEU A 28 8.85 -11.94 13.28
C LEU A 28 9.38 -12.72 12.08
N GLU A 29 10.58 -12.40 11.60
CA GLU A 29 11.23 -13.09 10.49
C GLU A 29 11.47 -14.57 10.80
N GLU A 30 11.91 -14.91 12.01
CA GLU A 30 12.09 -16.30 12.44
C GLU A 30 10.79 -17.12 12.42
N VAL A 31 9.66 -16.49 12.73
CA VAL A 31 8.34 -17.14 12.78
C VAL A 31 7.71 -17.23 11.39
N ILE A 32 7.78 -16.14 10.61
CA ILE A 32 7.09 -16.02 9.31
C ILE A 32 7.94 -16.67 8.21
N ALA A 33 9.25 -16.44 8.20
CA ALA A 33 10.19 -16.90 7.18
C ALA A 33 9.67 -16.68 5.73
N PRO A 34 9.36 -15.43 5.33
CA PRO A 34 8.64 -15.18 4.09
C PRO A 34 9.50 -15.51 2.88
N GLN A 35 8.94 -16.25 1.91
CA GLN A 35 9.58 -16.51 0.62
C GLN A 35 9.54 -15.28 -0.29
N ILE A 36 8.46 -14.50 -0.19
CA ILE A 36 8.23 -13.25 -0.91
C ILE A 36 8.13 -12.13 0.11
N GLY A 37 9.00 -11.15 0.01
CA GLY A 37 8.98 -9.94 0.83
C GLY A 37 8.31 -8.79 0.08
N VAL A 38 7.33 -8.15 0.71
CA VAL A 38 6.65 -6.96 0.17
C VAL A 38 6.87 -5.79 1.11
N PHE A 39 7.57 -4.77 0.63
CA PHE A 39 7.75 -3.53 1.37
C PHE A 39 6.76 -2.49 0.87
N THR A 40 5.68 -2.30 1.59
CA THR A 40 4.58 -1.42 1.18
C THR A 40 4.94 0.05 1.32
N SER A 41 5.36 0.47 2.52
CA SER A 41 5.69 1.88 2.77
C SER A 41 6.65 2.06 3.95
N LEU A 42 7.36 3.20 3.93
CA LEU A 42 8.16 3.72 5.04
C LEU A 42 7.45 4.98 5.58
N GLY A 43 6.38 4.77 6.36
CA GLY A 43 5.62 5.86 6.95
C GLY A 43 6.19 6.37 8.27
N SER A 44 5.63 7.48 8.77
CA SER A 44 5.98 8.08 10.07
C SER A 44 5.39 7.35 11.28
N ALA A 45 4.43 6.43 11.08
CA ALA A 45 3.81 5.66 12.16
C ALA A 45 4.88 4.96 13.02
N HIS A 46 4.76 5.05 14.36
CA HIS A 46 5.71 4.50 15.34
C HIS A 46 7.15 5.02 15.19
N GLN A 47 7.35 6.22 14.62
CA GLN A 47 8.69 6.82 14.47
C GLN A 47 9.34 7.10 15.84
N GLU A 48 8.55 7.38 16.87
CA GLU A 48 9.01 7.61 18.26
C GLU A 48 9.73 6.40 18.87
N GLY A 49 9.54 5.21 18.32
CA GLY A 49 10.24 3.98 18.74
C GLY A 49 11.64 3.82 18.15
N PHE A 50 12.06 4.69 17.23
CA PHE A 50 13.32 4.60 16.48
C PHE A 50 14.07 5.93 16.53
N ALA A 51 15.41 5.88 16.58
CA ALA A 51 16.25 7.07 16.61
C ALA A 51 16.26 7.82 15.27
N SER A 52 16.05 7.12 14.16
CA SER A 52 15.98 7.71 12.82
C SER A 52 15.11 6.88 11.87
N LEU A 53 14.80 7.45 10.70
CA LEU A 53 14.08 6.76 9.64
C LEU A 53 14.92 5.63 9.04
N GLU A 54 16.22 5.82 8.96
CA GLU A 54 17.19 4.83 8.50
C GLU A 54 17.24 3.62 9.45
N GLU A 55 17.26 3.84 10.77
CA GLU A 55 17.21 2.75 11.75
C GLU A 55 15.92 1.94 11.61
N LYS A 56 14.80 2.63 11.44
CA LYS A 56 13.51 1.98 11.21
C LYS A 56 13.49 1.18 9.91
N LEU A 57 14.07 1.73 8.84
CA LEU A 57 14.21 1.02 7.56
C LEU A 57 15.07 -0.24 7.73
N GLU A 58 16.25 -0.11 8.33
CA GLU A 58 17.16 -1.24 8.59
C GLU A 58 16.47 -2.34 9.39
N GLU A 59 15.70 -1.97 10.40
CA GLU A 59 14.93 -2.94 11.18
C GLU A 59 13.87 -3.65 10.33
N LYS A 60 13.10 -2.90 9.52
CA LYS A 60 12.09 -3.48 8.61
C LYS A 60 12.70 -4.41 7.57
N LEU A 61 13.88 -4.11 7.06
CA LEU A 61 14.57 -4.95 6.07
C LEU A 61 14.95 -6.33 6.61
N ARG A 62 15.06 -6.51 7.91
CA ARG A 62 15.35 -7.83 8.53
C ARG A 62 14.30 -8.89 8.20
N LEU A 63 13.05 -8.49 7.96
CA LEU A 63 12.00 -9.43 7.55
C LEU A 63 12.35 -10.20 6.26
N PHE A 64 13.19 -9.63 5.42
CA PHE A 64 13.45 -10.14 4.08
C PHE A 64 14.74 -10.96 3.95
N GLU A 65 15.42 -11.27 5.05
CA GLU A 65 16.69 -11.98 5.05
C GLU A 65 16.60 -13.34 4.33
N ARG A 66 15.52 -14.09 4.55
CA ARG A 66 15.28 -15.39 3.90
C ARG A 66 14.41 -15.33 2.64
N SER A 67 13.86 -14.17 2.29
CA SER A 67 13.06 -14.03 1.07
C SER A 67 13.92 -14.22 -0.19
N SER A 68 13.36 -14.83 -1.21
CA SER A 68 13.98 -14.98 -2.52
C SER A 68 13.62 -13.85 -3.47
N SER A 69 12.45 -13.25 -3.27
CA SER A 69 11.88 -12.20 -4.13
C SER A 69 11.42 -11.02 -3.29
N LEU A 70 11.71 -9.82 -3.76
CA LEU A 70 11.44 -8.56 -3.06
C LEU A 70 10.58 -7.65 -3.95
N PHE A 71 9.54 -7.08 -3.36
CA PHE A 71 8.60 -6.17 -4.00
C PHE A 71 8.62 -4.83 -3.27
N TYR A 72 8.89 -3.72 -3.98
CA TYR A 72 8.97 -2.39 -3.37
C TYR A 72 8.83 -1.26 -4.40
N SER A 73 8.50 -0.06 -3.93
CA SER A 73 8.39 1.16 -4.75
C SER A 73 9.75 1.75 -5.10
N LEU A 74 9.93 2.15 -6.35
CA LEU A 74 11.07 3.00 -6.76
C LEU A 74 10.84 4.48 -6.41
N ASP A 75 9.60 4.88 -6.15
CA ASP A 75 9.25 6.26 -5.83
C ASP A 75 9.70 6.68 -4.42
N THR A 76 10.20 5.72 -3.62
CA THR A 76 10.87 5.95 -2.34
C THR A 76 12.36 5.61 -2.46
N PRO A 77 13.22 6.57 -2.88
CA PRO A 77 14.64 6.31 -3.19
C PRO A 77 15.40 5.65 -2.04
N LEU A 78 15.17 6.09 -0.80
CA LEU A 78 15.80 5.53 0.40
C LEU A 78 15.56 4.01 0.53
N VAL A 79 14.32 3.56 0.29
CA VAL A 79 13.96 2.14 0.32
C VAL A 79 14.58 1.39 -0.85
N ALA A 80 14.50 1.96 -2.06
CA ALA A 80 14.99 1.32 -3.26
C ALA A 80 16.52 1.11 -3.23
N GLU A 81 17.26 2.07 -2.68
CA GLU A 81 18.71 2.02 -2.52
C GLU A 81 19.09 0.96 -1.47
N ALA A 82 18.50 1.02 -0.29
CA ALA A 82 18.74 0.06 0.78
C ALA A 82 18.40 -1.39 0.39
N MET A 83 17.32 -1.61 -0.36
CA MET A 83 16.95 -2.92 -0.89
C MET A 83 18.01 -3.49 -1.84
N ARG A 84 18.52 -2.67 -2.77
CA ARG A 84 19.53 -3.11 -3.73
C ARG A 84 20.88 -3.36 -3.07
N GLU A 85 21.29 -2.52 -2.14
CA GLU A 85 22.55 -2.65 -1.41
C GLU A 85 22.56 -3.88 -0.50
N ARG A 86 21.49 -4.09 0.26
CA ARG A 86 21.42 -5.19 1.23
C ARG A 86 21.19 -6.55 0.57
N PHE A 87 20.44 -6.59 -0.51
CA PHE A 87 20.00 -7.85 -1.14
C PHE A 87 20.35 -7.96 -2.62
N PRO A 88 21.59 -7.72 -3.04
CA PRO A 88 21.97 -7.61 -4.46
C PRO A 88 21.75 -8.89 -5.29
N THR A 89 21.59 -10.04 -4.64
CA THR A 89 21.44 -11.35 -5.31
C THR A 89 20.00 -11.87 -5.38
N LYS A 90 19.05 -11.16 -4.76
CA LYS A 90 17.63 -11.54 -4.76
C LYS A 90 16.94 -11.05 -6.04
N SER A 91 15.77 -11.61 -6.33
CA SER A 91 14.91 -11.10 -7.40
C SER A 91 14.18 -9.84 -6.92
N HIS A 92 14.26 -8.76 -7.71
CA HIS A 92 13.62 -7.49 -7.39
C HIS A 92 12.48 -7.21 -8.36
N TYR A 93 11.30 -6.98 -7.82
CA TYR A 93 10.10 -6.56 -8.53
C TYR A 93 9.69 -5.19 -8.01
N THR A 94 9.64 -4.21 -8.89
CA THR A 94 9.46 -2.83 -8.49
C THR A 94 8.25 -2.19 -9.16
N TRP A 95 7.63 -1.26 -8.49
CA TRP A 95 6.63 -0.38 -9.12
C TRP A 95 7.06 1.07 -9.03
N SER A 96 6.49 1.87 -9.92
CA SER A 96 6.65 3.32 -9.89
C SER A 96 5.51 4.01 -10.62
N HIS A 97 5.16 5.20 -10.15
CA HIS A 97 4.29 6.15 -10.85
C HIS A 97 5.09 7.15 -11.70
N LYS A 98 6.44 7.14 -11.59
CA LYS A 98 7.34 8.14 -12.18
C LYS A 98 8.36 7.54 -13.11
N ASP A 99 8.92 6.39 -12.77
CA ASP A 99 10.02 5.75 -13.49
C ASP A 99 9.53 4.58 -14.35
N PRO A 100 9.53 4.71 -15.69
CA PRO A 100 9.14 3.63 -16.60
C PRO A 100 10.10 2.43 -16.61
N ALA A 101 11.27 2.52 -15.96
CA ALA A 101 12.19 1.40 -15.81
C ALA A 101 11.78 0.42 -14.68
N ALA A 102 10.76 0.75 -13.91
CA ALA A 102 10.17 -0.17 -12.93
C ALA A 102 9.63 -1.43 -13.62
N THR A 103 9.60 -2.55 -12.88
CA THR A 103 8.97 -3.80 -13.37
C THR A 103 7.52 -3.56 -13.77
N VAL A 104 6.82 -2.73 -12.98
CA VAL A 104 5.47 -2.26 -13.28
C VAL A 104 5.46 -0.73 -13.20
N TYR A 105 5.14 -0.09 -14.32
CA TYR A 105 4.95 1.35 -14.38
C TYR A 105 3.46 1.67 -14.44
N VAL A 106 2.96 2.50 -13.52
CA VAL A 106 1.53 2.83 -13.41
C VAL A 106 1.31 4.31 -13.72
N ARG A 107 0.57 4.57 -14.82
CA ARG A 107 0.17 5.93 -15.20
C ARG A 107 -1.30 6.16 -14.88
N THR A 108 -1.61 7.26 -14.18
CA THR A 108 -2.98 7.77 -14.09
C THR A 108 -3.32 8.50 -15.38
N THR A 109 -4.45 8.16 -15.99
CA THR A 109 -4.94 8.82 -17.22
C THR A 109 -6.11 9.75 -16.93
N GLU A 110 -6.98 9.39 -15.99
CA GLU A 110 -8.13 10.20 -15.60
C GLU A 110 -8.52 9.91 -14.15
N THR A 111 -8.96 10.92 -13.42
CA THR A 111 -9.54 10.75 -12.08
C THR A 111 -10.87 11.49 -12.03
N THR A 112 -11.92 10.75 -11.68
CA THR A 112 -13.26 11.28 -11.41
C THR A 112 -13.46 11.52 -9.91
N SER A 113 -14.69 11.77 -9.48
CA SER A 113 -15.02 11.88 -8.05
C SER A 113 -14.98 10.53 -7.29
N THR A 114 -15.04 9.41 -8.02
CA THR A 114 -15.20 8.06 -7.42
C THR A 114 -14.28 7.00 -8.00
N THR A 115 -13.64 7.24 -9.14
CA THR A 115 -12.82 6.26 -9.83
C THR A 115 -11.56 6.90 -10.41
N THR A 116 -10.54 6.09 -10.59
CA THR A 116 -9.32 6.46 -11.33
C THR A 116 -9.08 5.47 -12.46
N ALA A 117 -8.90 5.98 -13.67
CA ALA A 117 -8.43 5.21 -14.82
C ALA A 117 -6.90 5.21 -14.83
N LEU A 118 -6.33 4.02 -14.95
CA LEU A 118 -4.91 3.74 -14.92
C LEU A 118 -4.47 2.97 -16.16
N VAL A 119 -3.22 3.11 -16.52
CA VAL A 119 -2.54 2.19 -17.45
C VAL A 119 -1.38 1.55 -16.69
N CYS A 120 -1.44 0.24 -16.54
CA CYS A 120 -0.36 -0.57 -16.00
C CYS A 120 0.53 -1.03 -17.18
N VAL A 121 1.81 -0.72 -17.13
CA VAL A 121 2.79 -1.09 -18.16
C VAL A 121 3.72 -2.15 -17.59
N VAL A 122 3.78 -3.31 -18.25
CA VAL A 122 4.63 -4.45 -17.85
C VAL A 122 5.35 -4.96 -19.09
N ALA A 123 6.67 -4.96 -19.08
CA ALA A 123 7.51 -5.41 -20.19
C ALA A 123 7.15 -4.75 -21.56
N GLY A 124 6.65 -3.50 -21.52
CA GLY A 124 6.25 -2.74 -22.70
C GLY A 124 4.81 -2.96 -23.14
N GLU A 125 4.08 -3.89 -22.53
CA GLU A 125 2.64 -4.09 -22.78
C GLU A 125 1.80 -3.21 -21.85
N GLU A 126 0.72 -2.63 -22.40
CA GLU A 126 -0.18 -1.74 -21.68
C GLU A 126 -1.50 -2.45 -21.32
N TYR A 127 -1.86 -2.37 -20.05
CA TYR A 127 -3.10 -2.92 -19.50
C TYR A 127 -3.94 -1.76 -18.93
N PRO A 128 -4.94 -1.26 -19.68
CA PRO A 128 -5.85 -0.24 -19.19
C PRO A 128 -6.81 -0.84 -18.16
N LEU A 129 -6.97 -0.16 -17.03
CA LEU A 129 -7.87 -0.58 -15.95
C LEU A 129 -8.48 0.63 -15.24
N THR A 130 -9.56 0.39 -14.52
CA THR A 130 -10.22 1.41 -13.70
C THR A 130 -10.40 0.86 -12.30
N VAL A 131 -10.06 1.67 -11.30
CA VAL A 131 -10.21 1.32 -9.88
C VAL A 131 -11.19 2.27 -9.19
N PRO A 132 -11.96 1.80 -8.19
CA PRO A 132 -12.92 2.63 -7.45
C PRO A 132 -12.27 3.43 -6.32
N PHE A 133 -11.06 3.93 -6.55
CA PHE A 133 -10.28 4.71 -5.59
C PHE A 133 -9.73 5.97 -6.26
N THR A 134 -9.58 7.04 -5.48
CA THR A 134 -9.12 8.34 -5.99
C THR A 134 -8.03 8.98 -5.12
N ASP A 135 -7.70 8.37 -4.01
CA ASP A 135 -6.65 8.85 -3.11
C ASP A 135 -5.30 8.18 -3.39
N ALA A 136 -4.23 8.90 -3.06
CA ALA A 136 -2.88 8.47 -3.37
C ALA A 136 -2.46 7.17 -2.63
N ALA A 137 -2.99 6.94 -1.42
CA ALA A 137 -2.63 5.77 -0.63
C ALA A 137 -3.17 4.48 -1.29
N TYR A 138 -4.46 4.45 -1.63
CA TYR A 138 -5.02 3.31 -2.36
C TYR A 138 -4.38 3.12 -3.75
N LEU A 139 -4.01 4.20 -4.45
CA LEU A 139 -3.33 4.07 -5.74
C LEU A 139 -1.93 3.48 -5.61
N GLU A 140 -1.21 3.78 -4.52
CA GLU A 140 0.06 3.13 -4.20
C GLU A 140 -0.13 1.64 -3.87
N ASP A 141 -1.15 1.29 -3.09
CA ASP A 141 -1.50 -0.10 -2.79
C ASP A 141 -1.89 -0.87 -4.06
N ILE A 142 -2.62 -0.24 -4.99
CA ILE A 142 -2.94 -0.81 -6.30
C ILE A 142 -1.67 -1.09 -7.12
N ALA A 143 -0.70 -0.17 -7.14
CA ALA A 143 0.56 -0.38 -7.85
C ALA A 143 1.37 -1.56 -7.26
N CYS A 144 1.39 -1.70 -5.93
CA CYS A 144 1.92 -2.86 -5.24
C CYS A 144 1.20 -4.15 -5.66
N CYS A 145 -0.13 -4.17 -5.63
CA CYS A 145 -0.94 -5.33 -6.03
C CYS A 145 -0.73 -5.69 -7.50
N LEU A 146 -0.67 -4.71 -8.41
CA LEU A 146 -0.39 -4.93 -9.83
C LEU A 146 0.96 -5.60 -10.03
N THR A 147 1.97 -5.22 -9.23
CA THR A 147 3.31 -5.80 -9.31
C THR A 147 3.33 -7.26 -8.83
N LEU A 148 2.61 -7.56 -7.76
CA LEU A 148 2.43 -8.94 -7.30
C LEU A 148 1.68 -9.78 -8.34
N VAL A 149 0.60 -9.25 -8.91
CA VAL A 149 -0.17 -9.93 -9.97
C VAL A 149 0.67 -10.13 -11.23
N ALA A 150 1.46 -9.14 -11.66
CA ALA A 150 2.35 -9.27 -12.80
C ALA A 150 3.37 -10.40 -12.63
N ALA A 151 3.87 -10.60 -11.42
CA ALA A 151 4.85 -11.64 -11.13
C ALA A 151 4.25 -13.02 -10.88
N LEU A 152 3.09 -13.12 -10.23
CA LEU A 152 2.54 -14.38 -9.73
C LEU A 152 1.36 -14.91 -10.56
N ALA A 153 0.60 -14.02 -11.20
CA ALA A 153 -0.61 -14.38 -11.95
C ALA A 153 -0.87 -13.39 -13.10
N PRO A 154 0.07 -13.23 -14.06
CA PRO A 154 0.04 -12.15 -15.07
C PRO A 154 -1.24 -12.16 -15.94
N GLN A 155 -1.90 -13.30 -16.09
CA GLN A 155 -3.18 -13.41 -16.80
C GLN A 155 -4.30 -12.55 -16.18
N LEU A 156 -4.22 -12.21 -14.89
CA LEU A 156 -5.20 -11.37 -14.22
C LEU A 156 -5.06 -9.88 -14.54
N LEU A 157 -3.94 -9.44 -15.09
CA LEU A 157 -3.80 -8.07 -15.60
C LEU A 157 -4.79 -7.78 -16.73
N ALA A 158 -5.10 -8.79 -17.55
CA ALA A 158 -6.04 -8.70 -18.66
C ALA A 158 -7.50 -8.86 -18.24
N VAL A 159 -7.84 -8.79 -16.94
CA VAL A 159 -9.20 -8.91 -16.41
C VAL A 159 -9.61 -7.56 -15.76
N PRO A 160 -10.01 -6.53 -16.54
CA PRO A 160 -10.29 -5.19 -16.00
C PRO A 160 -11.38 -5.18 -14.93
N GLU A 161 -12.36 -6.11 -15.03
CA GLU A 161 -13.48 -6.18 -14.08
C GLU A 161 -13.02 -6.53 -12.67
N ALA A 162 -11.97 -7.34 -12.51
CA ALA A 162 -11.41 -7.67 -11.19
C ALA A 162 -10.95 -6.42 -10.44
N TRP A 163 -10.44 -5.41 -11.15
CA TRP A 163 -9.96 -4.15 -10.58
C TRP A 163 -11.09 -3.16 -10.29
N ARG A 164 -12.16 -3.19 -11.08
CA ARG A 164 -13.32 -2.32 -10.90
C ARG A 164 -14.19 -2.68 -9.71
N THR A 165 -14.18 -3.94 -9.31
CA THR A 165 -15.00 -4.48 -8.20
C THR A 165 -14.31 -4.46 -6.86
N LEU A 166 -13.10 -3.91 -6.76
CA LEU A 166 -12.42 -3.71 -5.50
C LEU A 166 -13.25 -2.80 -4.58
N THR A 167 -13.16 -3.06 -3.28
CA THR A 167 -13.85 -2.28 -2.26
C THR A 167 -12.84 -1.68 -1.28
N SER A 168 -13.17 -0.53 -0.70
CA SER A 168 -12.38 0.04 0.38
C SER A 168 -12.35 -0.89 1.60
N ILE A 169 -11.26 -0.83 2.34
CA ILE A 169 -11.15 -1.51 3.64
C ILE A 169 -12.01 -0.72 4.64
N SER A 170 -12.74 -1.44 5.49
CA SER A 170 -13.56 -0.80 6.51
C SER A 170 -12.74 0.12 7.40
N MET A 171 -13.31 1.29 7.74
CA MET A 171 -12.68 2.32 8.57
C MET A 171 -11.37 2.90 8.00
N ARG A 172 -11.13 2.76 6.67
CA ARG A 172 -9.98 3.37 5.97
C ARG A 172 -10.49 4.15 4.76
N LEU A 173 -10.72 5.45 4.94
CA LEU A 173 -11.36 6.34 3.95
C LEU A 173 -12.65 5.73 3.35
N GLU A 174 -13.35 4.94 4.13
CA GLU A 174 -14.55 4.25 3.71
C GLU A 174 -15.70 5.25 3.53
N VAL A 175 -16.31 5.25 2.36
CA VAL A 175 -17.40 6.17 2.05
C VAL A 175 -18.74 5.44 2.23
N LYS A 176 -19.59 6.00 3.08
CA LYS A 176 -20.92 5.47 3.42
C LYS A 176 -22.00 6.52 3.17
N ASP A 177 -23.18 6.04 2.78
CA ASP A 177 -24.36 6.90 2.77
C ASP A 177 -24.84 7.12 4.22
N GLY A 178 -24.93 8.39 4.59
CA GLY A 178 -25.44 8.81 5.89
C GLY A 178 -26.92 9.19 5.83
N LEU A 179 -27.47 9.54 7.00
CA LEU A 179 -28.87 10.00 7.09
C LEU A 179 -29.06 11.34 6.38
N GLN A 180 -30.27 11.59 5.86
CA GLN A 180 -30.67 12.85 5.25
C GLN A 180 -29.83 13.28 4.04
N GLY A 181 -29.27 12.32 3.29
CA GLY A 181 -28.44 12.60 2.11
C GLY A 181 -27.02 13.07 2.45
N ASN A 182 -26.57 12.94 3.69
CA ASN A 182 -25.18 13.15 4.05
C ASN A 182 -24.29 12.00 3.55
N THR A 183 -23.04 12.32 3.22
CA THR A 183 -22.00 11.32 2.98
C THR A 183 -21.10 11.27 4.22
N LEU A 184 -20.88 10.07 4.75
CA LEU A 184 -19.92 9.81 5.82
C LEU A 184 -18.63 9.27 5.21
N ILE A 185 -17.49 9.83 5.59
CA ILE A 185 -16.17 9.29 5.32
C ILE A 185 -15.63 8.77 6.65
N ASP A 186 -15.46 7.46 6.74
CA ASP A 186 -15.00 6.77 7.93
C ASP A 186 -13.52 6.38 7.77
N ASP A 187 -12.66 7.01 8.57
CA ASP A 187 -11.21 6.78 8.62
C ASP A 187 -10.75 6.60 10.09
N ALA A 188 -11.54 5.85 10.85
CA ALA A 188 -11.40 5.75 12.30
C ALA A 188 -10.50 4.61 12.76
N TYR A 189 -9.85 3.86 11.87
CA TYR A 189 -9.01 2.71 12.26
C TYR A 189 -7.76 3.14 13.02
N SER A 190 -7.02 4.11 12.50
CA SER A 190 -5.84 4.72 13.14
C SER A 190 -5.62 6.11 12.54
N CYS A 191 -5.09 7.04 13.32
CA CYS A 191 -4.84 8.40 12.87
C CYS A 191 -3.45 8.86 13.30
N ASP A 192 -2.56 9.04 12.33
CA ASP A 192 -1.33 9.81 12.46
C ASP A 192 -1.40 11.09 11.61
N LEU A 193 -0.40 11.97 11.72
CA LEU A 193 -0.40 13.24 10.99
C LEU A 193 -0.39 13.07 9.46
N GLN A 194 0.23 12.01 8.95
CA GLN A 194 0.29 11.74 7.52
C GLN A 194 -1.05 11.22 7.00
N SER A 195 -1.64 10.25 7.69
CA SER A 195 -2.96 9.71 7.34
C SER A 195 -4.06 10.78 7.44
N LEU A 196 -4.01 11.63 8.47
CA LEU A 196 -4.92 12.77 8.60
C LEU A 196 -4.81 13.74 7.41
N SER A 197 -3.60 14.05 6.95
CA SER A 197 -3.40 14.91 5.77
C SER A 197 -4.05 14.32 4.51
N ILE A 198 -3.92 13.00 4.30
CA ILE A 198 -4.55 12.28 3.20
C ILE A 198 -6.07 12.33 3.31
N ALA A 199 -6.61 12.09 4.51
CA ALA A 199 -8.05 12.11 4.76
C ALA A 199 -8.66 13.51 4.55
N LEU A 200 -7.97 14.57 4.97
CA LEU A 200 -8.40 15.95 4.75
C LEU A 200 -8.39 16.33 3.27
N ASP A 201 -7.38 15.92 2.52
CA ASP A 201 -7.34 16.12 1.07
C ASP A 201 -8.47 15.37 0.35
N PHE A 202 -8.75 14.16 0.76
CA PHE A 202 -9.86 13.37 0.23
C PHE A 202 -11.22 14.05 0.52
N LEU A 203 -11.46 14.46 1.77
CA LEU A 203 -12.65 15.19 2.18
C LEU A 203 -12.82 16.48 1.35
N ARG A 204 -11.76 17.27 1.19
CA ARG A 204 -11.78 18.53 0.44
C ARG A 204 -12.15 18.30 -1.02
N ARG A 205 -11.52 17.35 -1.69
CA ARG A 205 -11.81 17.03 -3.10
C ARG A 205 -13.25 16.59 -3.29
N ARG A 206 -13.75 15.71 -2.41
CA ARG A 206 -15.10 15.21 -2.48
C ARG A 206 -16.15 16.29 -2.19
N ALA A 207 -15.93 17.11 -1.18
CA ALA A 207 -16.81 18.26 -0.87
C ALA A 207 -16.88 19.25 -2.03
N SER A 208 -15.73 19.56 -2.66
CA SER A 208 -15.68 20.46 -3.83
C SER A 208 -16.43 19.89 -5.04
N ALA A 209 -16.32 18.59 -5.29
CA ALA A 209 -17.00 17.93 -6.41
C ALA A 209 -18.54 17.88 -6.25
N THR A 210 -19.04 17.81 -5.01
CA THR A 210 -20.47 17.72 -4.71
C THR A 210 -21.12 19.03 -4.28
N GLY A 211 -20.33 20.09 -4.02
CA GLY A 211 -20.78 21.34 -3.42
C GLY A 211 -21.21 21.17 -1.94
N ALA A 212 -20.85 20.07 -1.30
CA ALA A 212 -21.21 19.79 0.07
C ALA A 212 -20.37 20.58 1.06
N ARG A 213 -20.94 20.88 2.23
CA ARG A 213 -20.20 21.47 3.35
C ARG A 213 -19.39 20.42 4.07
N PRO A 214 -18.04 20.48 4.09
CA PRO A 214 -17.24 19.51 4.85
C PRO A 214 -17.38 19.74 6.35
N VAL A 215 -17.44 18.65 7.11
CA VAL A 215 -17.42 18.63 8.57
C VAL A 215 -16.39 17.57 8.99
N LEU A 216 -15.52 17.90 9.94
CA LEU A 216 -14.53 17.00 10.51
C LEU A 216 -14.91 16.65 11.94
N LEU A 217 -14.94 15.35 12.25
CA LEU A 217 -14.96 14.83 13.62
C LEU A 217 -13.60 14.18 13.85
N LEU A 218 -12.84 14.73 14.78
CA LEU A 218 -11.49 14.27 15.11
C LEU A 218 -11.44 13.90 16.58
N SER A 219 -10.88 12.72 16.89
CA SER A 219 -10.48 12.33 18.24
C SER A 219 -9.00 12.68 18.48
N ASP A 220 -8.32 11.97 19.37
CA ASP A 220 -6.90 12.14 19.58
C ASP A 220 -6.08 11.63 18.37
N ILE A 221 -4.94 12.27 18.13
CA ILE A 221 -3.96 11.86 17.14
C ILE A 221 -2.82 11.15 17.86
N GLU A 222 -2.55 9.90 17.50
CA GLU A 222 -1.45 9.13 18.07
C GLU A 222 -0.10 9.79 17.75
N GLY A 223 0.75 9.95 18.76
CA GLY A 223 2.09 10.52 18.60
C GLY A 223 2.13 12.05 18.44
N SER A 224 1.08 12.76 18.87
CA SER A 224 1.05 14.24 18.88
C SER A 224 1.42 14.82 20.25
#